data_a6ae0d26f601ad723f13f6f59d9fa886
#
_entry.id   a6ae0d26f601ad723f13f6f59d9fa886
#
_cell.length_a   1.000
_cell.length_b   1.000
_cell.length_c   1.000
_cell.angle_alpha   90.00
_cell.angle_beta   90.00
_cell.angle_gamma   90.00
#
_symmetry.space_group_name_H-M   'P 1'
#
loop_
_entity.id
_entity.type
_entity.pdbx_description
1 polymer ?
#
loop_
_entity_poly.entity_id
_entity_poly.type
_entity_poly.pdbx_seq_one_letter_code
_entity_poly.pdbx_strand_id
1 'polypeptide(L)'
;MEVPQFITADDLHNLEKCARLVYLDHHGSRAQRAALSDYARWIMEQGAIFEERVVRGYDIYEVTYRPGDPGSAFAMTLELMRQGVPMIYQGVLMHEIWQGRPDILERVDEGRSDLGRYYYRPIDIKSARQASSAHRHQVMFYSFLLEAVQGVAPEGMLLLRVRSEEAQGDELTVAEPVPYLPDVIHSLLAEVEGTIAGDEPPPFISSVCGGCQWVEACLPVAVAAQDVSLLSGIQRRSWRALHERGLGTLRAVAECSREELVQIDGIGAKTAARLHAHAVALVEERPVPLSAPRLPAPVEGEVFFDIEGYSNGDLDCYYLMGLLVRRGGEYVFEYDLAEHPDDEAEMWWQFLERASALDAPVYHYGVYERTAVRRLAEKHGGDERVDRLLARFVDLHKVVKDCVALPLHGYSLKDVAPWLGYEWSGETQAADESIVEYDRWLKTGDRNHLHHIIVYNEDDVRATVVVRDWLLDLP
;
A
#
# COMPACT_ATOMS: atom_id res chain seq x y z
N MET A 1 8.79 -18.13 31.64
CA MET A 1 7.43 -18.41 31.12
C MET A 1 7.29 -17.49 29.93
N GLU A 2 7.16 -18.07 28.74
CA GLU A 2 6.80 -17.29 27.55
C GLU A 2 5.44 -16.67 27.81
N VAL A 3 5.32 -15.36 27.56
CA VAL A 3 4.03 -14.66 27.59
C VAL A 3 3.16 -15.31 26.52
N PRO A 4 1.94 -15.77 26.83
CA PRO A 4 1.06 -16.32 25.81
C PRO A 4 0.90 -15.30 24.69
N GLN A 5 1.20 -15.69 23.47
CA GLN A 5 1.00 -14.82 22.33
C GLN A 5 -0.48 -14.93 21.95
N PHE A 6 -1.24 -13.87 22.26
CA PHE A 6 -2.65 -13.79 21.87
C PHE A 6 -2.77 -13.58 20.37
N ILE A 7 -3.87 -14.09 19.82
CA ILE A 7 -4.28 -13.79 18.44
C ILE A 7 -5.12 -12.51 18.49
N THR A 8 -4.85 -11.58 17.56
CA THR A 8 -5.40 -10.23 17.59
C THR A 8 -6.08 -9.86 16.27
N ALA A 9 -6.69 -8.69 16.21
CA ALA A 9 -7.25 -8.12 14.98
C ALA A 9 -6.18 -7.94 13.89
N ASP A 10 -4.91 -7.71 14.26
CA ASP A 10 -3.81 -7.58 13.31
C ASP A 10 -3.55 -8.90 12.56
N ASP A 11 -3.76 -10.04 13.22
CA ASP A 11 -3.62 -11.35 12.57
C ASP A 11 -4.68 -11.56 11.48
N LEU A 12 -5.93 -11.11 11.72
CA LEU A 12 -6.98 -11.14 10.70
C LEU A 12 -6.63 -10.23 9.52
N HIS A 13 -6.17 -9.01 9.80
CA HIS A 13 -5.74 -8.07 8.79
C HIS A 13 -4.54 -8.60 7.98
N ASN A 14 -3.58 -9.21 8.65
CA ASN A 14 -2.40 -9.81 8.04
C ASN A 14 -2.74 -11.05 7.21
N LEU A 15 -3.75 -11.85 7.62
CA LEU A 15 -4.22 -13.00 6.85
C LEU A 15 -4.74 -12.59 5.47
N GLU A 16 -5.50 -11.50 5.37
CA GLU A 16 -5.97 -10.98 4.08
C GLU A 16 -4.81 -10.62 3.14
N LYS A 17 -3.70 -10.15 3.70
CA LYS A 17 -2.49 -9.86 2.93
C LYS A 17 -1.74 -11.13 2.56
N CYS A 18 -1.41 -11.96 3.56
CA CYS A 18 -0.57 -13.13 3.38
C CYS A 18 -0.64 -14.07 4.59
N ALA A 19 -1.09 -15.32 4.41
CA ALA A 19 -1.10 -16.33 5.48
C ALA A 19 0.31 -16.57 6.06
N ARG A 20 1.37 -16.55 5.23
CA ARG A 20 2.75 -16.69 5.70
C ARG A 20 3.18 -15.56 6.64
N LEU A 21 2.67 -14.34 6.44
CA LEU A 21 2.91 -13.21 7.34
C LEU A 21 2.39 -13.52 8.74
N VAL A 22 1.15 -14.02 8.86
CA VAL A 22 0.57 -14.45 10.14
C VAL A 22 1.43 -15.54 10.78
N TYR A 23 1.80 -16.57 10.03
CA TYR A 23 2.65 -17.66 10.54
C TYR A 23 4.00 -17.12 11.06
N LEU A 24 4.68 -16.27 10.30
CA LEU A 24 5.98 -15.72 10.69
C LEU A 24 5.90 -14.74 11.86
N ASP A 25 4.80 -14.01 12.02
CA ASP A 25 4.60 -13.15 13.19
C ASP A 25 4.52 -13.97 14.49
N HIS A 26 4.03 -15.21 14.44
CA HIS A 26 3.94 -16.11 15.60
C HIS A 26 5.16 -17.03 15.79
N HIS A 27 5.80 -17.50 14.71
CA HIS A 27 6.86 -18.53 14.75
C HIS A 27 8.21 -18.03 14.24
N GLY A 28 8.25 -16.92 13.50
CA GLY A 28 9.47 -16.41 12.88
C GLY A 28 10.47 -15.87 13.90
N SER A 29 11.75 -15.96 13.55
CA SER A 29 12.79 -15.36 14.37
C SER A 29 12.72 -13.84 14.30
N ARG A 30 12.65 -13.17 15.45
CA ARG A 30 12.66 -11.70 15.51
C ARG A 30 13.88 -11.08 14.84
N ALA A 31 15.01 -11.81 14.76
CA ALA A 31 16.21 -11.37 14.08
C ALA A 31 16.07 -11.29 12.56
N GLN A 32 15.10 -11.99 11.97
CA GLN A 32 14.81 -11.99 10.54
C GLN A 32 13.72 -10.97 10.17
N ARG A 33 13.05 -10.38 11.17
CA ARG A 33 12.02 -9.38 10.96
C ARG A 33 12.67 -8.01 10.77
N ALA A 34 12.54 -7.43 9.60
CA ALA A 34 13.04 -6.08 9.32
C ALA A 34 12.36 -5.02 10.22
N ALA A 35 13.07 -3.94 10.49
CA ALA A 35 12.47 -2.77 11.14
C ALA A 35 11.36 -2.17 10.25
N LEU A 36 10.41 -1.49 10.86
CA LEU A 36 9.44 -0.68 10.11
C LEU A 36 10.17 0.44 9.37
N SER A 37 9.78 0.70 8.13
CA SER A 37 10.27 1.86 7.38
C SER A 37 9.84 3.17 8.07
N ASP A 38 10.52 4.28 7.76
CA ASP A 38 10.14 5.61 8.22
C ASP A 38 8.71 5.96 7.79
N TYR A 39 8.37 5.60 6.57
CA TYR A 39 7.02 5.80 6.03
C TYR A 39 5.96 4.98 6.80
N ALA A 40 6.22 3.71 7.09
CA ALA A 40 5.29 2.90 7.87
C ALA A 40 5.06 3.48 9.27
N ARG A 41 6.14 3.93 9.94
CA ARG A 41 6.04 4.64 11.23
C ARG A 41 5.23 5.93 11.13
N TRP A 42 5.49 6.72 10.08
CA TRP A 42 4.77 7.96 9.83
C TRP A 42 3.27 7.72 9.60
N ILE A 43 2.88 6.71 8.80
CA ILE A 43 1.46 6.34 8.61
C ILE A 43 0.79 5.98 9.95
N MET A 44 1.47 5.20 10.80
CA MET A 44 0.94 4.84 12.13
C MET A 44 0.77 6.09 13.02
N GLU A 45 1.74 7.01 12.99
CA GLU A 45 1.66 8.29 13.71
C GLU A 45 0.49 9.14 13.23
N GLN A 46 0.30 9.27 11.90
CA GLN A 46 -0.85 10.01 11.34
C GLN A 46 -2.19 9.38 11.76
N GLY A 47 -2.27 8.05 11.81
CA GLY A 47 -3.44 7.34 12.32
C GLY A 47 -3.73 7.67 13.78
N ALA A 48 -2.72 7.62 14.65
CA ALA A 48 -2.85 7.93 16.07
C ALA A 48 -3.23 9.40 16.33
N ILE A 49 -2.65 10.34 15.58
CA ILE A 49 -3.02 11.77 15.65
C ILE A 49 -4.49 11.98 15.28
N PHE A 50 -4.96 11.30 14.24
CA PHE A 50 -6.35 11.39 13.82
C PHE A 50 -7.30 10.81 14.88
N GLU A 51 -7.01 9.62 15.40
CA GLU A 51 -7.77 8.96 16.47
C GLU A 51 -7.90 9.87 17.71
N GLU A 52 -6.76 10.41 18.20
CA GLU A 52 -6.75 11.34 19.34
C GLU A 52 -7.64 12.57 19.10
N ARG A 53 -7.60 13.12 17.88
CA ARG A 53 -8.41 14.28 17.52
C ARG A 53 -9.91 13.97 17.53
N VAL A 54 -10.30 12.79 17.05
CA VAL A 54 -11.70 12.31 17.10
C VAL A 54 -12.14 12.10 18.54
N VAL A 55 -11.33 11.40 19.34
CA VAL A 55 -11.66 11.04 20.74
C VAL A 55 -11.82 12.28 21.64
N ARG A 56 -11.09 13.37 21.40
CA ARG A 56 -11.24 14.65 22.15
C ARG A 56 -12.67 15.21 22.13
N GLY A 57 -13.50 14.82 21.16
CA GLY A 57 -14.91 15.23 21.06
C GLY A 57 -15.85 14.46 21.98
N TYR A 58 -15.38 13.44 22.70
CA TYR A 58 -16.20 12.56 23.53
C TYR A 58 -15.85 12.69 25.02
N ASP A 59 -16.88 12.54 25.89
CA ASP A 59 -16.68 12.34 27.34
C ASP A 59 -16.46 10.84 27.58
N ILE A 60 -15.18 10.45 27.68
CA ILE A 60 -14.76 9.06 27.58
C ILE A 60 -13.81 8.68 28.71
N TYR A 61 -13.93 7.45 29.20
CA TYR A 61 -13.02 6.88 30.21
C TYR A 61 -11.93 6.05 29.54
N GLU A 62 -10.67 6.42 29.75
CA GLU A 62 -9.51 5.74 29.18
C GLU A 62 -9.04 4.57 30.06
N VAL A 63 -8.87 3.39 29.43
CA VAL A 63 -8.28 2.21 30.10
C VAL A 63 -6.77 2.25 29.94
N THR A 64 -6.06 2.28 31.06
CA THR A 64 -4.59 2.21 31.06
C THR A 64 -4.13 0.78 30.70
N TYR A 65 -3.53 0.65 29.52
CA TYR A 65 -2.92 -0.59 29.05
C TYR A 65 -1.41 -0.61 29.36
N ARG A 66 -0.93 -1.69 29.98
CA ARG A 66 0.51 -1.94 30.17
C ARG A 66 0.95 -3.09 29.29
N PRO A 67 1.95 -2.91 28.43
CA PRO A 67 2.51 -4.01 27.64
C PRO A 67 2.94 -5.18 28.55
N GLY A 68 2.50 -6.40 28.18
CA GLY A 68 2.78 -7.61 28.96
C GLY A 68 1.77 -7.90 30.08
N ASP A 69 0.78 -7.03 30.35
CA ASP A 69 -0.29 -7.25 31.33
C ASP A 69 -1.69 -6.95 30.76
N PRO A 70 -2.13 -7.64 29.70
CA PRO A 70 -3.46 -7.42 29.15
C PRO A 70 -4.59 -7.85 30.10
N GLY A 71 -4.30 -8.80 31.00
CA GLY A 71 -5.30 -9.32 31.96
C GLY A 71 -5.77 -8.26 32.93
N SER A 72 -4.89 -7.39 33.44
CA SER A 72 -5.29 -6.27 34.31
C SER A 72 -6.12 -5.23 33.56
N ALA A 73 -5.79 -4.92 32.31
CA ALA A 73 -6.56 -4.01 31.46
C ALA A 73 -7.95 -4.60 31.14
N PHE A 74 -8.05 -5.88 30.85
CA PHE A 74 -9.31 -6.59 30.64
C PHE A 74 -10.20 -6.55 31.90
N ALA A 75 -9.64 -6.85 33.09
CA ALA A 75 -10.37 -6.77 34.36
C ALA A 75 -10.92 -5.37 34.62
N MET A 76 -10.13 -4.31 34.31
CA MET A 76 -10.57 -2.91 34.40
C MET A 76 -11.70 -2.61 33.42
N THR A 77 -11.57 -3.07 32.16
CA THR A 77 -12.61 -2.91 31.15
C THR A 77 -13.95 -3.53 31.60
N LEU A 78 -13.90 -4.77 32.11
CA LEU A 78 -15.09 -5.45 32.61
C LEU A 78 -15.74 -4.73 33.79
N GLU A 79 -14.95 -4.16 34.68
CA GLU A 79 -15.48 -3.40 35.81
C GLU A 79 -16.19 -2.10 35.34
N LEU A 80 -15.59 -1.38 34.39
CA LEU A 80 -16.19 -0.19 33.79
C LEU A 80 -17.50 -0.53 33.04
N MET A 81 -17.51 -1.65 32.31
CA MET A 81 -18.70 -2.15 31.63
C MET A 81 -19.82 -2.50 32.63
N ARG A 82 -19.50 -3.14 33.77
CA ARG A 82 -20.48 -3.46 34.84
C ARG A 82 -21.03 -2.21 35.54
N GLN A 83 -20.21 -1.17 35.66
CA GLN A 83 -20.62 0.14 36.17
C GLN A 83 -21.49 0.91 35.18
N GLY A 84 -21.55 0.46 33.94
CA GLY A 84 -22.33 1.10 32.88
C GLY A 84 -21.73 2.43 32.41
N VAL A 85 -20.40 2.56 32.40
CA VAL A 85 -19.71 3.77 31.88
C VAL A 85 -20.12 4.01 30.43
N PRO A 86 -20.57 5.21 30.04
CA PRO A 86 -21.16 5.45 28.71
C PRO A 86 -20.19 5.15 27.55
N MET A 87 -18.92 5.55 27.67
CA MET A 87 -17.88 5.35 26.66
C MET A 87 -16.56 4.98 27.32
N ILE A 88 -15.93 3.92 26.83
CA ILE A 88 -14.66 3.42 27.32
C ILE A 88 -13.66 3.43 26.16
N TYR A 89 -12.56 4.18 26.30
CA TYR A 89 -11.50 4.29 25.31
C TYR A 89 -10.43 3.23 25.53
N GLN A 90 -10.00 2.57 24.45
CA GLN A 90 -8.94 1.56 24.44
C GLN A 90 -9.20 0.40 25.40
N GLY A 91 -10.49 0.05 25.60
CA GLY A 91 -10.88 -1.09 26.43
C GLY A 91 -10.34 -2.40 25.87
N VAL A 92 -9.75 -3.23 26.73
CA VAL A 92 -9.24 -4.54 26.35
C VAL A 92 -10.32 -5.61 26.49
N LEU A 93 -10.51 -6.43 25.47
CA LEU A 93 -11.39 -7.60 25.44
C LEU A 93 -10.55 -8.85 25.28
N MET A 94 -10.92 -9.92 26.00
CA MET A 94 -10.22 -11.20 25.93
C MET A 94 -11.23 -12.36 25.97
N HIS A 95 -10.99 -13.36 25.14
CA HIS A 95 -11.70 -14.63 25.14
C HIS A 95 -10.75 -15.75 24.69
N GLU A 96 -10.49 -16.74 25.57
CA GLU A 96 -9.54 -17.83 25.31
C GLU A 96 -8.17 -17.32 24.85
N ILE A 97 -7.81 -17.58 23.60
CA ILE A 97 -6.54 -17.17 22.97
C ILE A 97 -6.65 -15.84 22.23
N TRP A 98 -7.84 -15.21 22.22
CA TRP A 98 -8.13 -14.01 21.46
C TRP A 98 -8.08 -12.76 22.33
N GLN A 99 -7.47 -11.72 21.81
CA GLN A 99 -7.39 -10.40 22.45
C GLN A 99 -7.72 -9.31 21.43
N GLY A 100 -8.59 -8.38 21.82
CA GLY A 100 -8.93 -7.19 21.04
C GLY A 100 -8.86 -5.93 21.88
N ARG A 101 -8.65 -4.80 21.19
CA ARG A 101 -8.65 -3.48 21.81
C ARG A 101 -9.32 -2.49 20.84
N PRO A 102 -10.68 -2.45 20.83
CA PRO A 102 -11.40 -1.43 20.06
C PRO A 102 -11.06 -0.03 20.54
N ASP A 103 -11.11 0.94 19.66
CA ASP A 103 -10.83 2.33 20.02
C ASP A 103 -11.85 2.80 21.05
N ILE A 104 -13.14 2.53 20.83
CA ILE A 104 -14.20 2.90 21.78
C ILE A 104 -15.14 1.71 22.01
N LEU A 105 -15.52 1.48 23.26
CA LEU A 105 -16.68 0.68 23.64
C LEU A 105 -17.79 1.65 24.05
N GLU A 106 -18.88 1.69 23.28
CA GLU A 106 -20.03 2.54 23.54
C GLU A 106 -21.16 1.73 24.15
N ARG A 107 -21.73 2.25 25.27
CA ARG A 107 -22.93 1.68 25.89
C ARG A 107 -24.18 2.02 25.07
N VAL A 108 -24.96 0.99 24.76
CA VAL A 108 -26.26 1.10 24.10
C VAL A 108 -27.36 0.74 25.10
N ASP A 109 -28.23 1.70 25.40
CA ASP A 109 -29.29 1.52 26.40
C ASP A 109 -30.54 0.79 25.86
N GLU A 110 -30.58 0.52 24.57
CA GLU A 110 -31.66 -0.18 23.88
C GLU A 110 -31.32 -1.68 23.75
N GLY A 111 -31.63 -2.49 24.78
CA GLY A 111 -31.41 -3.92 24.73
C GLY A 111 -31.12 -4.55 26.08
N ARG A 112 -30.73 -5.82 26.05
CA ARG A 112 -30.30 -6.61 27.23
C ARG A 112 -29.06 -7.40 26.92
N SER A 113 -28.22 -7.53 27.93
CA SER A 113 -27.04 -8.40 27.94
C SER A 113 -26.87 -9.01 29.34
N ASP A 114 -25.83 -9.78 29.57
CA ASP A 114 -25.46 -10.27 30.89
C ASP A 114 -25.03 -9.13 31.84
N LEU A 115 -24.81 -7.93 31.32
CA LEU A 115 -24.54 -6.72 32.11
C LEU A 115 -25.81 -6.02 32.64
N GLY A 116 -27.00 -6.32 32.05
CA GLY A 116 -28.24 -5.73 32.45
C GLY A 116 -29.17 -5.28 31.32
N ARG A 117 -29.74 -4.08 31.44
CA ARG A 117 -30.64 -3.48 30.41
C ARG A 117 -29.85 -2.62 29.39
N TYR A 118 -28.63 -2.95 29.12
CA TYR A 118 -27.77 -2.31 28.15
C TYR A 118 -26.79 -3.33 27.65
N TYR A 119 -26.10 -3.01 26.57
CA TYR A 119 -24.96 -3.74 26.05
C TYR A 119 -23.92 -2.75 25.53
N TYR A 120 -22.69 -3.22 25.25
CA TYR A 120 -21.65 -2.42 24.60
C TYR A 120 -21.49 -2.83 23.14
N ARG A 121 -21.23 -1.83 22.28
CA ARG A 121 -20.80 -2.07 20.90
C ARG A 121 -19.41 -1.51 20.66
N PRO A 122 -18.61 -2.12 19.74
CA PRO A 122 -17.30 -1.63 19.40
C PRO A 122 -17.43 -0.51 18.37
N ILE A 123 -16.62 0.53 18.52
CA ILE A 123 -16.37 1.58 17.53
C ILE A 123 -14.91 1.60 17.24
N ASP A 124 -14.55 1.63 15.96
CA ASP A 124 -13.17 1.68 15.49
C ASP A 124 -12.98 2.89 14.56
N ILE A 125 -11.92 3.67 14.80
CA ILE A 125 -11.65 4.94 14.13
C ILE A 125 -10.62 4.71 13.03
N LYS A 126 -10.93 5.13 11.82
CA LYS A 126 -10.02 4.97 10.67
C LYS A 126 -9.77 6.30 9.97
N SER A 127 -8.50 6.62 9.78
CA SER A 127 -8.08 7.76 8.96
C SER A 127 -8.41 7.57 7.46
N ALA A 128 -8.82 6.37 7.05
CA ALA A 128 -9.30 6.08 5.72
C ALA A 128 -10.66 6.71 5.43
N ARG A 129 -10.88 7.12 4.18
CA ARG A 129 -12.15 7.71 3.70
C ARG A 129 -13.21 6.66 3.32
N GLN A 130 -12.80 5.40 3.19
CA GLN A 130 -13.68 4.28 2.85
C GLN A 130 -13.26 3.03 3.64
N ALA A 131 -14.25 2.27 4.10
CA ALA A 131 -13.98 1.01 4.78
C ALA A 131 -13.47 -0.05 3.80
N SER A 132 -12.41 -0.76 4.20
CA SER A 132 -11.98 -2.00 3.57
C SER A 132 -12.67 -3.21 4.20
N SER A 133 -12.52 -4.40 3.58
CA SER A 133 -12.91 -5.68 4.21
C SER A 133 -12.22 -5.87 5.56
N ALA A 134 -10.91 -5.61 5.62
CA ALA A 134 -10.12 -5.75 6.84
C ALA A 134 -10.64 -4.87 7.98
N HIS A 135 -11.04 -3.62 7.71
CA HIS A 135 -11.65 -2.74 8.74
C HIS A 135 -12.96 -3.35 9.27
N ARG A 136 -13.83 -3.87 8.40
CA ARG A 136 -15.09 -4.50 8.81
C ARG A 136 -14.85 -5.80 9.58
N HIS A 137 -13.89 -6.63 9.16
CA HIS A 137 -13.52 -7.85 9.87
C HIS A 137 -12.95 -7.56 11.27
N GLN A 138 -12.16 -6.49 11.42
CA GLN A 138 -11.66 -6.04 12.71
C GLN A 138 -12.82 -5.69 13.68
N VAL A 139 -13.81 -4.93 13.21
CA VAL A 139 -14.99 -4.58 14.02
C VAL A 139 -15.84 -5.81 14.34
N MET A 140 -16.05 -6.72 13.37
CA MET A 140 -16.74 -8.00 13.63
C MET A 140 -15.99 -8.86 14.65
N PHE A 141 -14.66 -8.86 14.63
CA PHE A 141 -13.84 -9.54 15.63
C PHE A 141 -14.06 -8.97 17.03
N TYR A 142 -14.15 -7.66 17.18
CA TYR A 142 -14.48 -7.04 18.46
C TYR A 142 -15.91 -7.38 18.91
N SER A 143 -16.85 -7.48 17.99
CA SER A 143 -18.22 -7.94 18.30
C SER A 143 -18.27 -9.41 18.74
N PHE A 144 -17.44 -10.28 18.15
CA PHE A 144 -17.24 -11.67 18.61
C PHE A 144 -16.69 -11.73 20.05
N LEU A 145 -15.70 -10.92 20.39
CA LEU A 145 -15.18 -10.86 21.76
C LEU A 145 -16.23 -10.32 22.73
N LEU A 146 -17.02 -9.35 22.32
CA LEU A 146 -18.12 -8.82 23.15
C LEU A 146 -19.24 -9.84 23.35
N GLU A 147 -19.53 -10.70 22.37
CA GLU A 147 -20.48 -11.81 22.55
C GLU A 147 -20.07 -12.69 23.73
N ALA A 148 -18.78 -13.08 23.78
CA ALA A 148 -18.26 -13.89 24.88
C ALA A 148 -18.29 -13.17 26.25
N VAL A 149 -18.14 -11.82 26.25
CA VAL A 149 -18.08 -11.02 27.48
C VAL A 149 -19.45 -10.68 28.03
N GLN A 150 -20.45 -10.43 27.18
CA GLN A 150 -21.75 -9.87 27.57
C GLN A 150 -22.96 -10.72 27.11
N GLY A 151 -22.72 -11.89 26.48
CA GLY A 151 -23.78 -12.81 26.05
C GLY A 151 -24.57 -12.37 24.82
N VAL A 152 -24.15 -11.27 24.15
CA VAL A 152 -24.78 -10.75 22.94
C VAL A 152 -23.74 -10.15 22.01
N ALA A 153 -23.81 -10.52 20.73
CA ALA A 153 -22.99 -9.93 19.68
C ALA A 153 -23.64 -8.66 19.16
N PRO A 154 -23.01 -7.49 19.33
CA PRO A 154 -23.56 -6.22 18.83
C PRO A 154 -23.22 -6.03 17.33
N GLU A 155 -24.01 -5.19 16.65
CA GLU A 155 -23.56 -4.48 15.49
C GLU A 155 -22.49 -3.46 15.93
N GLY A 156 -21.36 -3.42 15.22
CA GLY A 156 -20.30 -2.45 15.49
C GLY A 156 -20.36 -1.24 14.58
N MET A 157 -19.39 -0.32 14.75
CA MET A 157 -19.34 0.94 14.01
C MET A 157 -17.93 1.24 13.55
N LEU A 158 -17.77 1.74 12.33
CA LEU A 158 -16.58 2.43 11.86
C LEU A 158 -16.81 3.94 11.85
N LEU A 159 -15.85 4.70 12.35
CA LEU A 159 -15.78 6.14 12.16
C LEU A 159 -14.70 6.43 11.11
N LEU A 160 -15.15 6.77 9.90
CA LEU A 160 -14.30 7.02 8.75
C LEU A 160 -14.07 8.52 8.59
N ARG A 161 -12.86 8.92 8.17
CA ARG A 161 -12.53 10.32 7.92
C ARG A 161 -13.43 10.93 6.82
N VAL A 162 -13.98 12.10 7.07
CA VAL A 162 -14.70 12.91 6.08
C VAL A 162 -13.70 13.75 5.28
N ARG A 163 -13.99 14.03 4.02
CA ARG A 163 -13.27 15.05 3.26
C ARG A 163 -13.61 16.44 3.81
N SER A 164 -12.61 17.31 3.91
CA SER A 164 -12.81 18.69 4.37
C SER A 164 -13.84 19.46 3.54
N GLU A 165 -13.98 19.12 2.25
CA GLU A 165 -14.97 19.70 1.34
C GLU A 165 -16.40 19.17 1.57
N GLU A 166 -16.54 18.00 2.18
CA GLU A 166 -17.82 17.33 2.47
C GLU A 166 -18.22 17.50 3.93
N ALA A 167 -17.30 17.99 4.79
CA ALA A 167 -17.54 18.19 6.21
C ALA A 167 -18.57 19.32 6.45
N GLN A 168 -19.61 19.02 7.22
CA GLN A 168 -20.55 20.03 7.69
C GLN A 168 -20.05 20.59 9.03
N GLY A 169 -19.35 21.71 9.00
CA GLY A 169 -18.76 22.32 10.21
C GLY A 169 -17.51 21.57 10.69
N ASP A 170 -17.43 21.28 11.99
CA ASP A 170 -16.30 20.60 12.64
C ASP A 170 -16.38 19.06 12.59
N GLU A 171 -17.23 18.48 11.73
CA GLU A 171 -17.41 17.03 11.64
C GLU A 171 -16.17 16.37 11.01
N LEU A 172 -15.48 15.54 11.80
CA LEU A 172 -14.24 14.86 11.38
C LEU A 172 -14.49 13.49 10.75
N THR A 173 -15.63 12.85 11.10
CA THR A 173 -15.91 11.47 10.73
C THR A 173 -17.34 11.27 10.27
N VAL A 174 -17.52 10.25 9.41
CA VAL A 174 -18.84 9.67 9.09
C VAL A 174 -18.91 8.27 9.69
N ALA A 175 -20.05 7.95 10.29
CA ALA A 175 -20.30 6.64 10.88
C ALA A 175 -20.78 5.64 9.82
N GLU A 176 -20.15 4.46 9.75
CA GLU A 176 -20.58 3.34 8.94
C GLU A 176 -20.87 2.14 9.84
N PRO A 177 -22.14 1.65 9.92
CA PRO A 177 -22.49 0.47 10.71
C PRO A 177 -21.87 -0.79 10.10
N VAL A 178 -21.39 -1.69 10.97
CA VAL A 178 -20.81 -2.98 10.58
C VAL A 178 -21.63 -4.10 11.19
N PRO A 179 -22.48 -4.79 10.39
CA PRO A 179 -23.28 -5.90 10.89
C PRO A 179 -22.39 -7.05 11.35
N TYR A 180 -22.76 -7.71 12.42
CA TYR A 180 -22.11 -8.94 12.87
C TYR A 180 -22.57 -10.12 11.99
N LEU A 181 -21.63 -10.75 11.30
CA LEU A 181 -21.85 -11.90 10.42
C LEU A 181 -21.11 -13.12 10.98
N PRO A 182 -21.77 -13.97 11.80
CA PRO A 182 -21.12 -15.08 12.51
C PRO A 182 -20.35 -16.03 11.59
N ASP A 183 -20.97 -16.43 10.48
CA ASP A 183 -20.33 -17.37 9.54
C ASP A 183 -19.05 -16.82 8.93
N VAL A 184 -19.00 -15.51 8.65
CA VAL A 184 -17.83 -14.83 8.10
C VAL A 184 -16.71 -14.79 9.14
N ILE A 185 -17.01 -14.27 10.33
CA ILE A 185 -15.98 -14.10 11.35
C ILE A 185 -15.46 -15.44 11.85
N HIS A 186 -16.32 -16.44 12.12
CA HIS A 186 -15.87 -17.76 12.57
C HIS A 186 -15.01 -18.46 11.52
N SER A 187 -15.33 -18.30 10.21
CA SER A 187 -14.48 -18.83 9.14
C SER A 187 -13.08 -18.20 9.14
N LEU A 188 -13.01 -16.86 9.32
CA LEU A 188 -11.73 -16.15 9.39
C LEU A 188 -10.92 -16.54 10.62
N LEU A 189 -11.56 -16.64 11.79
CA LEU A 189 -10.90 -17.07 13.03
C LEU A 189 -10.33 -18.49 12.89
N ALA A 190 -11.10 -19.42 12.32
CA ALA A 190 -10.64 -20.79 12.07
C ALA A 190 -9.46 -20.82 11.06
N GLU A 191 -9.45 -19.92 10.06
CA GLU A 191 -8.35 -19.83 9.10
C GLU A 191 -7.07 -19.27 9.76
N VAL A 192 -7.19 -18.26 10.63
CA VAL A 192 -6.05 -17.74 11.42
C VAL A 192 -5.49 -18.81 12.34
N GLU A 193 -6.35 -19.47 13.13
CA GLU A 193 -5.94 -20.57 14.01
C GLU A 193 -5.26 -21.70 13.23
N GLY A 194 -5.88 -22.13 12.12
CA GLY A 194 -5.32 -23.17 11.25
C GLY A 194 -3.99 -22.76 10.63
N THR A 195 -3.80 -21.49 10.30
CA THR A 195 -2.53 -20.96 9.78
C THR A 195 -1.44 -20.98 10.86
N ILE A 196 -1.77 -20.59 12.08
CA ILE A 196 -0.80 -20.56 13.20
C ILE A 196 -0.45 -21.97 13.66
N ALA A 197 -1.43 -22.89 13.74
CA ALA A 197 -1.21 -24.25 14.20
C ALA A 197 -0.66 -25.21 13.13
N GLY A 198 -0.72 -24.82 11.86
CA GLY A 198 -0.34 -25.64 10.71
C GLY A 198 1.14 -25.57 10.35
N ASP A 199 1.43 -26.10 9.17
CA ASP A 199 2.76 -26.00 8.56
C ASP A 199 3.00 -24.59 8.02
N GLU A 200 4.28 -24.21 7.94
CA GLU A 200 4.70 -22.92 7.37
C GLU A 200 4.18 -22.75 5.94
N PRO A 201 3.31 -21.77 5.66
CA PRO A 201 2.80 -21.55 4.31
C PRO A 201 3.92 -21.21 3.34
N PRO A 202 3.91 -21.72 2.09
CA PRO A 202 4.90 -21.36 1.10
C PRO A 202 4.86 -19.85 0.79
N PRO A 203 6.00 -19.21 0.48
CA PRO A 203 6.03 -17.81 0.13
C PRO A 203 5.29 -17.57 -1.20
N PHE A 204 4.48 -16.51 -1.23
CA PHE A 204 3.88 -15.98 -2.45
C PHE A 204 4.34 -14.53 -2.62
N ILE A 205 5.31 -14.32 -3.49
CA ILE A 205 5.86 -12.97 -3.74
C ILE A 205 4.85 -12.15 -4.55
N SER A 206 4.53 -10.97 -4.04
CA SER A 206 3.56 -10.05 -4.66
C SER A 206 3.89 -8.59 -4.32
N SER A 207 3.10 -7.64 -4.82
CA SER A 207 3.27 -6.22 -4.51
C SER A 207 3.17 -5.89 -3.01
N VAL A 208 2.46 -6.72 -2.24
CA VAL A 208 2.35 -6.54 -0.76
C VAL A 208 3.70 -6.76 -0.07
N CYS A 209 4.61 -7.51 -0.68
CA CYS A 209 5.92 -7.81 -0.09
C CYS A 209 6.84 -6.60 -0.02
N GLY A 210 6.65 -5.56 -0.86
CA GLY A 210 7.49 -4.36 -0.85
C GLY A 210 7.51 -3.59 0.48
N GLY A 211 6.41 -3.65 1.27
CA GLY A 211 6.36 -3.07 2.63
C GLY A 211 6.34 -4.09 3.75
N CYS A 212 6.60 -5.37 3.46
CA CYS A 212 6.51 -6.45 4.44
C CYS A 212 7.83 -6.63 5.21
N GLN A 213 7.79 -6.63 6.53
CA GLN A 213 8.96 -6.84 7.38
C GLN A 213 9.62 -8.22 7.23
N TRP A 214 8.93 -9.19 6.59
CA TRP A 214 9.44 -10.55 6.38
C TRP A 214 9.92 -10.81 4.95
N VAL A 215 9.96 -9.80 4.09
CA VAL A 215 10.35 -9.99 2.68
C VAL A 215 11.73 -10.62 2.54
N GLU A 216 12.70 -10.21 3.37
CA GLU A 216 14.07 -10.75 3.37
C GLU A 216 14.16 -12.22 3.83
N ALA A 217 13.18 -12.68 4.61
CA ALA A 217 13.06 -14.11 4.97
C ALA A 217 12.31 -14.91 3.88
N CYS A 218 11.39 -14.28 3.14
CA CYS A 218 10.54 -14.95 2.16
C CYS A 218 11.15 -15.03 0.76
N LEU A 219 11.74 -13.93 0.28
CA LEU A 219 12.26 -13.84 -1.09
C LEU A 219 13.37 -14.88 -1.38
N PRO A 220 14.37 -15.11 -0.51
CA PRO A 220 15.38 -16.14 -0.75
C PRO A 220 14.80 -17.55 -0.86
N VAL A 221 13.73 -17.85 -0.10
CA VAL A 221 13.05 -19.15 -0.16
C VAL A 221 12.35 -19.33 -1.50
N ALA A 222 11.63 -18.30 -1.98
CA ALA A 222 10.97 -18.34 -3.29
C ALA A 222 11.99 -18.47 -4.43
N VAL A 223 13.11 -17.73 -4.33
CA VAL A 223 14.20 -17.78 -5.33
C VAL A 223 14.86 -19.17 -5.34
N ALA A 224 15.20 -19.73 -4.18
CA ALA A 224 15.80 -21.08 -4.10
C ALA A 224 14.86 -22.18 -4.63
N ALA A 225 13.55 -22.02 -4.42
CA ALA A 225 12.53 -22.91 -4.97
C ALA A 225 12.24 -22.66 -6.46
N GLN A 226 12.78 -21.58 -7.05
CA GLN A 226 12.39 -21.11 -8.38
C GLN A 226 10.86 -20.99 -8.51
N ASP A 227 10.18 -20.49 -7.48
CA ASP A 227 8.73 -20.48 -7.40
C ASP A 227 8.10 -19.54 -8.42
N VAL A 228 6.99 -19.95 -9.01
CA VAL A 228 6.26 -19.15 -10.02
C VAL A 228 5.68 -17.85 -9.48
N SER A 229 5.65 -17.62 -8.15
CA SER A 229 5.29 -16.33 -7.58
C SER A 229 6.27 -15.21 -7.94
N LEU A 230 7.49 -15.55 -8.38
CA LEU A 230 8.49 -14.61 -8.90
C LEU A 230 8.13 -14.03 -10.28
N LEU A 231 7.11 -14.60 -10.96
CA LEU A 231 6.61 -14.07 -12.23
C LEU A 231 5.79 -12.79 -11.99
N SER A 232 6.25 -11.69 -12.53
CA SER A 232 5.61 -10.39 -12.37
C SER A 232 4.13 -10.39 -12.77
N GLY A 233 3.26 -9.97 -11.83
CA GLY A 233 1.82 -9.84 -12.04
C GLY A 233 1.04 -11.15 -12.02
N ILE A 234 1.64 -12.26 -11.56
CA ILE A 234 0.89 -13.50 -11.33
C ILE A 234 -0.13 -13.31 -10.20
N GLN A 235 -1.36 -13.77 -10.44
CA GLN A 235 -2.42 -13.74 -9.44
C GLN A 235 -2.34 -14.98 -8.53
N ARG A 236 -2.71 -14.84 -7.26
CA ARG A 236 -2.70 -15.97 -6.29
C ARG A 236 -3.52 -17.17 -6.79
N ARG A 237 -4.65 -16.94 -7.48
CA ARG A 237 -5.47 -18.00 -8.10
C ARG A 237 -4.67 -18.78 -9.15
N SER A 238 -4.01 -18.08 -10.06
CA SER A 238 -3.19 -18.69 -11.11
C SER A 238 -1.96 -19.40 -10.54
N TRP A 239 -1.34 -18.82 -9.50
CA TRP A 239 -0.24 -19.45 -8.77
C TRP A 239 -0.66 -20.80 -8.17
N ARG A 240 -1.81 -20.88 -7.46
CA ARG A 240 -2.34 -22.15 -6.93
C ARG A 240 -2.61 -23.17 -8.05
N ALA A 241 -3.27 -22.73 -9.12
CA ALA A 241 -3.61 -23.60 -10.24
C ALA A 241 -2.37 -24.15 -10.97
N LEU A 242 -1.27 -23.37 -11.05
CA LEU A 242 0.02 -23.83 -11.56
C LEU A 242 0.63 -24.90 -10.65
N HIS A 243 0.65 -24.68 -9.33
CA HIS A 243 1.15 -25.65 -8.36
C HIS A 243 0.36 -26.98 -8.41
N GLU A 244 -0.97 -26.92 -8.45
CA GLU A 244 -1.85 -28.11 -8.54
C GLU A 244 -1.60 -28.95 -9.80
N ARG A 245 -1.07 -28.32 -10.87
CA ARG A 245 -0.73 -29.01 -12.12
C ARG A 245 0.75 -29.38 -12.24
N GLY A 246 1.55 -29.20 -11.19
CA GLY A 246 2.99 -29.49 -11.22
C GLY A 246 3.83 -28.46 -11.98
N LEU A 247 3.24 -27.29 -12.31
CA LEU A 247 3.92 -26.17 -12.96
C LEU A 247 4.31 -25.07 -11.96
N GLY A 248 4.59 -25.44 -10.71
CA GLY A 248 4.87 -24.50 -9.62
C GLY A 248 6.28 -23.87 -9.68
N THR A 249 7.12 -24.21 -10.65
CA THR A 249 8.49 -23.64 -10.79
C THR A 249 8.67 -22.86 -12.08
N LEU A 250 9.58 -21.87 -12.06
CA LEU A 250 9.95 -21.08 -13.24
C LEU A 250 10.39 -21.98 -14.40
N ARG A 251 11.20 -23.00 -14.11
CA ARG A 251 11.67 -23.96 -15.13
C ARG A 251 10.51 -24.73 -15.75
N ALA A 252 9.57 -25.23 -14.94
CA ALA A 252 8.40 -25.95 -15.46
C ALA A 252 7.54 -25.06 -16.37
N VAL A 253 7.37 -23.78 -16.05
CA VAL A 253 6.64 -22.82 -16.89
C VAL A 253 7.43 -22.46 -18.15
N ALA A 254 8.76 -22.34 -18.08
CA ALA A 254 9.61 -22.06 -19.23
C ALA A 254 9.64 -23.22 -20.24
N GLU A 255 9.52 -24.46 -19.77
CA GLU A 255 9.51 -25.68 -20.60
C GLU A 255 8.11 -26.07 -21.09
N CYS A 256 7.04 -25.53 -20.48
CA CYS A 256 5.65 -25.78 -20.82
C CYS A 256 5.26 -25.03 -22.12
N SER A 257 4.39 -25.61 -22.93
CA SER A 257 3.85 -24.90 -24.09
C SER A 257 2.88 -23.78 -23.68
N ARG A 258 2.76 -22.74 -24.51
CA ARG A 258 1.78 -21.66 -24.27
C ARG A 258 0.34 -22.17 -24.32
N GLU A 259 0.08 -23.17 -25.14
CA GLU A 259 -1.21 -23.85 -25.28
C GLU A 259 -1.63 -24.55 -23.98
N GLU A 260 -0.69 -25.21 -23.30
CA GLU A 260 -0.91 -25.83 -21.98
C GLU A 260 -1.18 -24.77 -20.91
N LEU A 261 -0.44 -23.65 -20.89
CA LEU A 261 -0.65 -22.55 -19.94
C LEU A 261 -2.05 -21.92 -20.09
N VAL A 262 -2.59 -21.83 -21.31
CA VAL A 262 -3.95 -21.29 -21.53
C VAL A 262 -5.04 -22.21 -20.95
N GLN A 263 -4.77 -23.50 -20.72
CA GLN A 263 -5.72 -24.44 -20.09
C GLN A 263 -5.79 -24.26 -18.55
N ILE A 264 -4.96 -23.37 -17.99
CA ILE A 264 -4.95 -23.09 -16.55
C ILE A 264 -5.97 -22.01 -16.24
N ASP A 265 -6.80 -22.24 -15.24
CA ASP A 265 -7.82 -21.30 -14.84
C ASP A 265 -7.23 -19.92 -14.50
N GLY A 266 -7.82 -18.88 -15.07
CA GLY A 266 -7.34 -17.49 -14.91
C GLY A 266 -6.17 -17.09 -15.81
N ILE A 267 -5.69 -17.96 -16.72
CA ILE A 267 -4.58 -17.66 -17.64
C ILE A 267 -5.09 -17.63 -19.09
N GLY A 268 -5.35 -16.43 -19.61
CA GLY A 268 -5.68 -16.22 -21.03
C GLY A 268 -4.44 -16.17 -21.93
N ALA A 269 -4.63 -16.22 -23.25
CA ALA A 269 -3.54 -16.32 -24.23
C ALA A 269 -2.46 -15.22 -24.08
N LYS A 270 -2.85 -13.95 -23.85
CA LYS A 270 -1.89 -12.85 -23.63
C LYS A 270 -1.09 -13.06 -22.34
N THR A 271 -1.76 -13.48 -21.28
CA THR A 271 -1.12 -13.77 -19.99
C THR A 271 -0.17 -14.95 -20.10
N ALA A 272 -0.57 -16.05 -20.76
CA ALA A 272 0.26 -17.22 -20.99
C ALA A 272 1.54 -16.86 -21.73
N ALA A 273 1.44 -16.08 -22.81
CA ALA A 273 2.61 -15.64 -23.58
C ALA A 273 3.61 -14.82 -22.73
N ARG A 274 3.09 -13.93 -21.86
CA ARG A 274 3.91 -13.11 -20.96
C ARG A 274 4.55 -13.93 -19.84
N LEU A 275 3.78 -14.79 -19.17
CA LEU A 275 4.30 -15.65 -18.10
C LEU A 275 5.38 -16.61 -18.61
N HIS A 276 5.13 -17.23 -19.77
CA HIS A 276 6.12 -18.11 -20.41
C HIS A 276 7.42 -17.36 -20.74
N ALA A 277 7.32 -16.22 -21.45
CA ALA A 277 8.50 -15.43 -21.82
C ALA A 277 9.26 -14.92 -20.57
N HIS A 278 8.52 -14.53 -19.51
CA HIS A 278 9.15 -14.09 -18.27
C HIS A 278 9.83 -15.25 -17.53
N ALA A 279 9.23 -16.44 -17.51
CA ALA A 279 9.87 -17.63 -16.96
C ALA A 279 11.16 -17.98 -17.72
N VAL A 280 11.14 -17.92 -19.05
CA VAL A 280 12.33 -18.10 -19.88
C VAL A 280 13.39 -17.04 -19.55
N ALA A 281 13.00 -15.76 -19.43
CA ALA A 281 13.94 -14.69 -19.12
C ALA A 281 14.63 -14.90 -17.75
N LEU A 282 13.87 -15.29 -16.72
CA LEU A 282 14.41 -15.56 -15.39
C LEU A 282 15.31 -16.81 -15.35
N VAL A 283 14.94 -17.88 -16.08
CA VAL A 283 15.72 -19.13 -16.12
C VAL A 283 16.99 -18.99 -16.93
N GLU A 284 16.96 -18.23 -18.03
CA GLU A 284 18.09 -18.03 -18.92
C GLU A 284 18.91 -16.76 -18.60
N GLU A 285 18.48 -15.99 -17.57
CA GLU A 285 19.14 -14.76 -17.10
C GLU A 285 19.37 -13.74 -18.23
N ARG A 286 18.44 -13.66 -19.18
CA ARG A 286 18.54 -12.73 -20.32
C ARG A 286 17.17 -12.15 -20.70
N PRO A 287 17.13 -10.95 -21.31
CA PRO A 287 15.89 -10.41 -21.86
C PRO A 287 15.33 -11.30 -22.98
N VAL A 288 13.99 -11.45 -22.99
CA VAL A 288 13.26 -12.17 -24.04
C VAL A 288 12.35 -11.17 -24.78
N PRO A 289 12.61 -10.85 -26.06
CA PRO A 289 11.76 -9.95 -26.82
C PRO A 289 10.35 -10.50 -26.99
N LEU A 290 9.35 -9.62 -26.85
CA LEU A 290 7.93 -9.90 -27.10
C LEU A 290 7.43 -9.20 -28.34
N SER A 291 7.79 -7.94 -28.54
CA SER A 291 7.47 -7.13 -29.70
C SER A 291 8.47 -5.97 -29.84
N ALA A 292 8.64 -5.42 -31.03
CA ALA A 292 9.48 -4.24 -31.24
C ALA A 292 8.86 -3.01 -30.52
N PRO A 293 9.66 -2.22 -29.77
CA PRO A 293 9.19 -0.98 -29.15
C PRO A 293 8.75 0.04 -30.22
N ARG A 294 7.63 0.74 -29.94
CA ARG A 294 7.15 1.83 -30.78
C ARG A 294 7.33 3.15 -30.05
N LEU A 295 8.58 3.65 -30.08
CA LEU A 295 8.94 4.92 -29.47
C LEU A 295 9.25 5.98 -30.54
N PRO A 296 8.91 7.26 -30.29
CA PRO A 296 9.42 8.35 -31.10
C PRO A 296 10.95 8.38 -31.10
N ALA A 297 11.54 8.75 -32.22
CA ALA A 297 12.98 9.04 -32.24
C ALA A 297 13.30 10.23 -31.31
N PRO A 298 14.48 10.27 -30.68
CA PRO A 298 14.90 11.37 -29.85
C PRO A 298 14.85 12.72 -30.61
N VAL A 299 14.21 13.71 -30.01
CA VAL A 299 14.03 15.04 -30.62
C VAL A 299 14.39 16.14 -29.63
N GLU A 300 14.76 17.30 -30.15
CA GLU A 300 14.96 18.48 -29.34
C GLU A 300 13.65 18.86 -28.63
N GLY A 301 13.74 19.21 -27.36
CA GLY A 301 12.59 19.55 -26.54
C GLY A 301 11.81 18.35 -25.97
N GLU A 302 12.25 17.10 -26.20
CA GLU A 302 11.66 15.93 -25.51
C GLU A 302 11.83 16.06 -24.00
N VAL A 303 10.86 15.55 -23.26
CA VAL A 303 10.76 15.71 -21.81
C VAL A 303 10.67 14.36 -21.13
N PHE A 304 11.35 14.20 -20.01
CA PHE A 304 11.11 13.13 -19.03
C PHE A 304 10.51 13.76 -17.80
N PHE A 305 9.40 13.23 -17.35
CA PHE A 305 8.55 13.86 -16.33
C PHE A 305 8.30 12.89 -15.18
N ASP A 306 8.45 13.41 -13.97
CA ASP A 306 8.10 12.76 -12.74
C ASP A 306 7.46 13.74 -11.76
N ILE A 307 6.62 13.25 -10.83
CA ILE A 307 5.84 14.09 -9.93
C ILE A 307 5.75 13.48 -8.53
N GLU A 308 5.96 14.34 -7.52
CA GLU A 308 5.86 13.95 -6.11
C GLU A 308 4.58 14.49 -5.47
N GLY A 309 3.96 13.67 -4.63
CA GLY A 309 2.73 14.02 -3.93
C GLY A 309 2.79 13.70 -2.45
N TYR A 310 2.01 14.44 -1.67
CA TYR A 310 1.89 14.30 -0.23
C TYR A 310 0.42 14.15 0.17
N SER A 311 0.14 13.21 1.07
CA SER A 311 -1.18 13.09 1.68
C SER A 311 -1.04 12.54 3.09
N ASN A 312 -1.48 13.31 4.08
CA ASN A 312 -1.60 12.87 5.48
C ASN A 312 -3.07 12.68 5.91
N GLY A 313 -3.98 12.74 4.93
CA GLY A 313 -5.43 12.65 5.13
C GLY A 313 -6.11 13.99 5.35
N ASP A 314 -5.47 14.99 5.93
CA ASP A 314 -5.98 16.37 6.04
C ASP A 314 -5.55 17.21 4.84
N LEU A 315 -4.29 17.06 4.45
CA LEU A 315 -3.70 17.69 3.28
C LEU A 315 -3.50 16.64 2.19
N ASP A 316 -3.83 17.00 0.96
CA ASP A 316 -3.66 16.17 -0.23
C ASP A 316 -3.18 17.11 -1.36
N CYS A 317 -1.89 17.05 -1.67
CA CYS A 317 -1.27 17.93 -2.64
C CYS A 317 -0.14 17.24 -3.42
N TYR A 318 0.10 17.74 -4.62
CA TYR A 318 1.36 17.51 -5.34
C TYR A 318 2.29 18.67 -5.02
N TYR A 319 3.56 18.39 -4.76
CA TYR A 319 4.48 19.44 -4.31
C TYR A 319 5.70 19.62 -5.20
N LEU A 320 6.03 18.64 -6.06
CA LEU A 320 7.16 18.76 -6.97
C LEU A 320 6.83 18.17 -8.35
N MET A 321 7.13 18.90 -9.38
CA MET A 321 7.05 18.49 -10.78
C MET A 321 8.41 18.63 -11.44
N GLY A 322 9.11 17.51 -11.67
CA GLY A 322 10.42 17.47 -12.29
C GLY A 322 10.35 17.21 -13.78
N LEU A 323 11.07 18.02 -14.53
CA LEU A 323 11.17 17.94 -15.98
C LEU A 323 12.65 17.85 -16.38
N LEU A 324 13.02 16.77 -17.04
CA LEU A 324 14.34 16.68 -17.68
C LEU A 324 14.17 16.90 -19.17
N VAL A 325 14.62 18.07 -19.64
CA VAL A 325 14.36 18.56 -21.01
C VAL A 325 15.63 18.45 -21.85
N ARG A 326 15.51 17.93 -23.07
CA ARG A 326 16.62 17.90 -24.03
C ARG A 326 16.79 19.28 -24.67
N ARG A 327 17.96 19.91 -24.45
CA ARG A 327 18.32 21.23 -24.98
C ARG A 327 19.73 21.20 -25.57
N GLY A 328 19.86 21.50 -26.86
CA GLY A 328 21.16 21.51 -27.52
C GLY A 328 21.88 20.16 -27.52
N GLY A 329 21.13 19.06 -27.45
CA GLY A 329 21.65 17.69 -27.36
C GLY A 329 21.97 17.20 -25.94
N GLU A 330 21.89 18.05 -24.92
CA GLU A 330 22.09 17.72 -23.51
C GLU A 330 20.76 17.71 -22.76
N TYR A 331 20.73 17.09 -21.57
CA TYR A 331 19.56 17.05 -20.70
C TYR A 331 19.72 18.05 -19.56
N VAL A 332 18.77 18.97 -19.44
CA VAL A 332 18.71 20.00 -18.40
C VAL A 332 17.54 19.68 -17.47
N PHE A 333 17.80 19.57 -16.17
CA PHE A 333 16.76 19.40 -15.17
C PHE A 333 16.14 20.74 -14.79
N GLU A 334 14.84 20.82 -14.87
CA GLU A 334 14.01 21.96 -14.47
C GLU A 334 12.90 21.41 -13.55
N TYR A 335 12.44 22.20 -12.59
CA TYR A 335 11.35 21.77 -11.71
C TYR A 335 10.46 22.94 -11.31
N ASP A 336 9.23 22.62 -10.93
CA ASP A 336 8.28 23.50 -10.28
C ASP A 336 7.95 22.90 -8.91
N LEU A 337 8.06 23.70 -7.83
CA LEU A 337 7.97 23.24 -6.43
C LEU A 337 6.94 24.07 -5.67
N ALA A 338 6.01 23.39 -5.01
CA ALA A 338 5.17 23.95 -3.97
C ALA A 338 5.84 23.73 -2.60
N GLU A 339 6.51 24.75 -2.07
CA GLU A 339 7.15 24.64 -0.74
C GLU A 339 6.11 24.41 0.35
N HIS A 340 4.90 24.94 0.19
CA HIS A 340 3.75 24.68 1.04
C HIS A 340 2.56 24.21 0.20
N PRO A 341 1.62 23.44 0.79
CA PRO A 341 0.44 22.95 0.06
C PRO A 341 -0.40 24.04 -0.61
N ASP A 342 -0.42 25.25 -0.05
CA ASP A 342 -1.14 26.40 -0.62
C ASP A 342 -0.51 26.89 -1.93
N ASP A 343 0.73 26.56 -2.21
CA ASP A 343 1.46 26.95 -3.42
C ASP A 343 1.18 26.00 -4.60
N GLU A 344 0.44 24.90 -4.38
CA GLU A 344 0.16 23.85 -5.39
C GLU A 344 -0.48 24.44 -6.66
N ALA A 345 -1.42 25.40 -6.51
CA ALA A 345 -2.09 26.02 -7.66
C ALA A 345 -1.11 26.82 -8.52
N GLU A 346 -0.21 27.57 -7.89
CA GLU A 346 0.81 28.35 -8.61
C GLU A 346 1.80 27.41 -9.31
N MET A 347 2.31 26.40 -8.62
CA MET A 347 3.17 25.35 -9.19
C MET A 347 2.52 24.68 -10.40
N TRP A 348 1.23 24.32 -10.30
CA TRP A 348 0.48 23.71 -11.41
C TRP A 348 0.45 24.58 -12.67
N TRP A 349 0.16 25.88 -12.53
CA TRP A 349 0.07 26.76 -13.67
C TRP A 349 1.47 27.06 -14.29
N GLN A 350 2.52 27.16 -13.48
CA GLN A 350 3.91 27.30 -13.94
C GLN A 350 4.34 26.07 -14.74
N PHE A 351 4.07 24.86 -14.20
CA PHE A 351 4.32 23.60 -14.90
C PHE A 351 3.55 23.52 -16.24
N LEU A 352 2.26 23.83 -16.23
CA LEU A 352 1.43 23.74 -17.44
C LEU A 352 1.91 24.71 -18.54
N GLU A 353 2.35 25.90 -18.17
CA GLU A 353 2.95 26.87 -19.10
C GLU A 353 4.26 26.33 -19.67
N ARG A 354 5.15 25.85 -18.82
CA ARG A 354 6.47 25.32 -19.19
C ARG A 354 6.34 24.09 -20.09
N ALA A 355 5.57 23.09 -19.67
CA ALA A 355 5.37 21.85 -20.41
C ALA A 355 4.63 22.05 -21.73
N SER A 356 3.75 23.06 -21.83
CA SER A 356 3.01 23.39 -23.06
C SER A 356 3.82 24.19 -24.07
N ALA A 357 4.90 24.84 -23.66
CA ALA A 357 5.81 25.54 -24.56
C ALA A 357 6.64 24.57 -25.44
N LEU A 358 6.69 23.30 -25.07
CA LEU A 358 7.38 22.24 -25.79
C LEU A 358 6.37 21.44 -26.61
N ASP A 359 6.69 21.13 -27.87
CA ASP A 359 5.86 20.30 -28.77
C ASP A 359 6.58 18.98 -29.10
N ALA A 360 6.89 18.22 -28.05
CA ALA A 360 7.69 17.00 -28.13
C ALA A 360 7.11 15.92 -27.20
N PRO A 361 7.50 14.65 -27.34
CA PRO A 361 7.07 13.58 -26.44
C PRO A 361 7.40 13.87 -24.98
N VAL A 362 6.52 13.43 -24.07
CA VAL A 362 6.70 13.49 -22.62
C VAL A 362 6.74 12.06 -22.10
N TYR A 363 7.92 11.61 -21.75
CA TYR A 363 8.15 10.26 -21.22
C TYR A 363 7.95 10.26 -19.72
N HIS A 364 7.29 9.24 -19.22
CA HIS A 364 7.08 8.99 -17.79
C HIS A 364 7.08 7.49 -17.50
N TYR A 365 7.12 7.10 -16.22
CA TYR A 365 7.26 5.70 -15.86
C TYR A 365 6.09 5.21 -14.99
N GLY A 366 4.95 4.89 -15.61
CA GLY A 366 3.76 4.37 -14.96
C GLY A 366 2.51 5.20 -15.22
N VAL A 367 1.50 5.03 -14.37
CA VAL A 367 0.19 5.71 -14.56
C VAL A 367 0.01 6.91 -13.64
N TYR A 368 0.92 7.10 -12.69
CA TYR A 368 0.77 8.08 -11.60
C TYR A 368 0.79 9.51 -12.15
N GLU A 369 1.74 9.86 -12.98
CA GLU A 369 1.96 11.20 -13.54
C GLU A 369 0.74 11.64 -14.37
N ARG A 370 0.23 10.72 -15.21
CA ARG A 370 -0.98 10.99 -16.00
C ARG A 370 -2.22 11.24 -15.13
N THR A 371 -2.34 10.49 -14.03
CA THR A 371 -3.44 10.64 -13.06
C THR A 371 -3.29 11.93 -12.29
N ALA A 372 -2.08 12.28 -11.87
CA ALA A 372 -1.77 13.51 -11.16
C ALA A 372 -2.10 14.75 -11.97
N VAL A 373 -1.66 14.81 -13.24
CA VAL A 373 -1.99 15.92 -14.15
C VAL A 373 -3.51 16.12 -14.30
N ARG A 374 -4.28 15.04 -14.40
CA ARG A 374 -5.76 15.14 -14.46
C ARG A 374 -6.35 15.69 -13.17
N ARG A 375 -5.89 15.18 -12.00
CA ARG A 375 -6.36 15.64 -10.70
C ARG A 375 -6.05 17.10 -10.45
N LEU A 376 -4.85 17.56 -10.83
CA LEU A 376 -4.48 18.97 -10.74
C LEU A 376 -5.33 19.85 -11.64
N ALA A 377 -5.61 19.41 -12.86
CA ALA A 377 -6.51 20.11 -13.76
C ALA A 377 -7.96 20.16 -13.24
N GLU A 378 -8.44 19.09 -12.59
CA GLU A 378 -9.75 19.07 -11.92
C GLU A 378 -9.79 19.99 -10.69
N LYS A 379 -8.70 20.03 -9.91
CA LYS A 379 -8.61 20.79 -8.65
C LYS A 379 -8.38 22.28 -8.87
N HIS A 380 -7.48 22.65 -9.78
CA HIS A 380 -7.03 24.03 -9.99
C HIS A 380 -7.44 24.63 -11.32
N GLY A 381 -8.20 23.88 -12.10
CA GLY A 381 -8.59 24.27 -13.45
C GLY A 381 -7.54 23.87 -14.50
N GLY A 382 -8.00 23.80 -15.73
CA GLY A 382 -7.18 23.50 -16.92
C GLY A 382 -7.86 24.00 -18.17
N ASP A 383 -7.10 24.12 -19.23
CA ASP A 383 -7.60 24.47 -20.57
C ASP A 383 -7.13 23.42 -21.61
N GLU A 384 -7.30 23.70 -22.88
CA GLU A 384 -6.89 22.82 -23.98
C GLU A 384 -5.42 22.37 -23.94
N ARG A 385 -4.56 23.08 -23.17
CA ARG A 385 -3.15 22.68 -22.98
C ARG A 385 -3.02 21.35 -22.26
N VAL A 386 -3.94 21.05 -21.33
CA VAL A 386 -3.96 19.76 -20.58
C VAL A 386 -4.14 18.58 -21.52
N ASP A 387 -5.13 18.64 -22.41
CA ASP A 387 -5.38 17.56 -23.36
C ASP A 387 -4.23 17.41 -24.36
N ARG A 388 -3.66 18.52 -24.85
CA ARG A 388 -2.47 18.52 -25.71
C ARG A 388 -1.25 17.93 -25.00
N LEU A 389 -1.03 18.26 -23.73
CA LEU A 389 0.03 17.69 -22.92
C LEU A 389 -0.15 16.18 -22.75
N LEU A 390 -1.32 15.74 -22.30
CA LEU A 390 -1.63 14.33 -22.08
C LEU A 390 -1.59 13.46 -23.37
N ALA A 391 -1.83 14.07 -24.52
CA ALA A 391 -1.72 13.37 -25.82
C ALA A 391 -0.26 13.02 -26.19
N ARG A 392 0.72 13.74 -25.62
CA ARG A 392 2.16 13.53 -25.85
C ARG A 392 2.80 12.56 -24.84
N PHE A 393 2.05 12.13 -23.82
CA PHE A 393 2.55 11.23 -22.78
C PHE A 393 2.86 9.84 -23.30
N VAL A 394 4.06 9.36 -23.01
CA VAL A 394 4.57 8.04 -23.37
C VAL A 394 4.95 7.29 -22.09
N ASP A 395 4.14 6.31 -21.72
CA ASP A 395 4.37 5.47 -20.53
C ASP A 395 5.41 4.38 -20.84
N LEU A 396 6.65 4.58 -20.39
CA LEU A 396 7.75 3.64 -20.61
C LEU A 396 7.59 2.34 -19.83
N HIS A 397 6.97 2.34 -18.64
CA HIS A 397 6.68 1.11 -17.92
C HIS A 397 5.79 0.16 -18.76
N LYS A 398 4.77 0.75 -19.41
CA LYS A 398 3.92 -0.02 -20.33
C LYS A 398 4.69 -0.54 -21.54
N VAL A 399 5.56 0.29 -22.12
CA VAL A 399 6.39 -0.11 -23.26
C VAL A 399 7.31 -1.27 -22.88
N VAL A 400 8.02 -1.19 -21.75
CA VAL A 400 8.86 -2.29 -21.24
C VAL A 400 8.03 -3.57 -21.14
N LYS A 401 6.89 -3.53 -20.45
CA LYS A 401 6.05 -4.74 -20.22
C LYS A 401 5.43 -5.32 -21.48
N ASP A 402 5.19 -4.52 -22.51
CA ASP A 402 4.60 -4.99 -23.77
C ASP A 402 5.68 -5.47 -24.76
N CYS A 403 6.93 -5.03 -24.62
CA CYS A 403 7.99 -5.30 -25.60
C CYS A 403 9.01 -6.33 -25.15
N VAL A 404 9.23 -6.51 -23.85
CA VAL A 404 10.30 -7.41 -23.38
C VAL A 404 9.96 -8.05 -22.04
N ALA A 405 10.30 -9.32 -21.89
CA ALA A 405 10.35 -9.98 -20.59
C ALA A 405 11.79 -9.89 -20.05
N LEU A 406 11.94 -9.35 -18.85
CA LEU A 406 13.24 -9.11 -18.20
C LEU A 406 13.58 -10.21 -17.19
N PRO A 407 14.86 -10.50 -16.94
CA PRO A 407 15.30 -11.42 -15.88
C PRO A 407 15.24 -10.74 -14.50
N LEU A 408 14.09 -10.11 -14.19
CA LEU A 408 13.83 -9.36 -12.96
C LEU A 408 12.49 -9.78 -12.36
N HIS A 409 12.36 -9.76 -11.04
CA HIS A 409 11.10 -10.11 -10.37
C HIS A 409 10.06 -8.99 -10.45
N GLY A 410 10.49 -7.73 -10.62
CA GLY A 410 9.68 -6.54 -10.77
C GLY A 410 9.98 -5.77 -12.06
N TYR A 411 9.12 -4.80 -12.37
CA TYR A 411 9.26 -3.92 -13.53
C TYR A 411 9.12 -2.45 -13.12
N SER A 412 9.30 -2.13 -11.83
CA SER A 412 9.38 -0.74 -11.39
C SER A 412 10.63 -0.05 -11.96
N LEU A 413 10.67 1.27 -11.93
CA LEU A 413 11.88 2.01 -12.32
C LEU A 413 13.09 1.57 -11.46
N LYS A 414 12.85 1.31 -10.16
CA LYS A 414 13.84 0.83 -9.18
C LYS A 414 14.31 -0.62 -9.44
N ASP A 415 13.59 -1.39 -10.25
CA ASP A 415 14.05 -2.72 -10.69
C ASP A 415 14.83 -2.63 -12.01
N VAL A 416 14.32 -1.86 -12.98
CA VAL A 416 14.82 -1.85 -14.36
C VAL A 416 16.05 -0.98 -14.52
N ALA A 417 16.07 0.22 -13.95
CA ALA A 417 17.19 1.14 -14.15
C ALA A 417 18.52 0.65 -13.51
N PRO A 418 18.54 0.05 -12.28
CA PRO A 418 19.77 -0.54 -11.75
C PRO A 418 20.25 -1.74 -12.57
N TRP A 419 19.35 -2.55 -13.11
CA TRP A 419 19.74 -3.64 -14.01
C TRP A 419 20.41 -3.12 -15.29
N LEU A 420 20.06 -1.89 -15.74
CA LEU A 420 20.71 -1.17 -16.84
C LEU A 420 21.98 -0.41 -16.41
N GLY A 421 22.37 -0.49 -15.13
CA GLY A 421 23.58 0.15 -14.60
C GLY A 421 23.39 1.59 -14.08
N TYR A 422 22.14 2.03 -13.88
CA TYR A 422 21.88 3.33 -13.27
C TYR A 422 21.89 3.22 -11.74
N GLU A 423 22.53 4.19 -11.07
CA GLU A 423 22.59 4.31 -9.62
C GLU A 423 22.04 5.67 -9.19
N TRP A 424 21.15 5.67 -8.20
CA TRP A 424 20.63 6.91 -7.59
C TRP A 424 21.74 7.59 -6.78
N SER A 425 21.86 8.91 -6.93
CA SER A 425 22.91 9.69 -6.30
C SER A 425 22.51 10.21 -4.90
N GLY A 426 21.20 10.33 -4.63
CA GLY A 426 20.64 10.91 -3.42
C GLY A 426 20.56 9.91 -2.25
N GLU A 427 20.33 10.46 -1.03
CA GLU A 427 20.06 9.68 0.19
C GLU A 427 18.65 9.09 0.17
N THR A 428 17.67 9.80 -0.36
CA THR A 428 16.29 9.34 -0.59
C THR A 428 16.28 8.39 -1.79
N GLN A 429 15.79 7.18 -1.59
CA GLN A 429 15.81 6.13 -2.62
C GLN A 429 14.43 5.56 -2.96
N ALA A 430 13.39 5.95 -2.23
CA ALA A 430 12.03 5.48 -2.43
C ALA A 430 11.00 6.62 -2.38
N ALA A 431 9.92 6.50 -3.13
CA ALA A 431 8.87 7.52 -3.21
C ALA A 431 8.14 7.75 -1.87
N ASP A 432 8.04 6.73 -1.02
CA ASP A 432 7.47 6.85 0.31
C ASP A 432 8.39 7.61 1.28
N GLU A 433 9.71 7.60 1.06
CA GLU A 433 10.65 8.45 1.78
C GLU A 433 10.49 9.92 1.42
N SER A 434 10.20 10.27 0.15
CA SER A 434 9.98 11.65 -0.27
C SER A 434 8.78 12.28 0.45
N ILE A 435 7.73 11.49 0.73
CA ILE A 435 6.58 11.92 1.53
C ILE A 435 6.99 12.31 2.95
N VAL A 436 7.83 11.48 3.58
CA VAL A 436 8.34 11.73 4.95
C VAL A 436 9.26 12.96 4.97
N GLU A 437 10.10 13.14 3.95
CA GLU A 437 10.95 14.32 3.81
C GLU A 437 10.13 15.61 3.66
N TYR A 438 9.05 15.59 2.85
CA TYR A 438 8.17 16.75 2.74
C TYR A 438 7.43 17.05 4.06
N ASP A 439 6.96 16.04 4.78
CA ASP A 439 6.37 16.20 6.11
C ASP A 439 7.36 16.82 7.11
N ARG A 440 8.64 16.38 7.08
CA ARG A 440 9.71 16.94 7.89
C ARG A 440 9.98 18.42 7.53
N TRP A 441 9.99 18.74 6.24
CA TRP A 441 10.09 20.12 5.78
C TRP A 441 8.97 20.99 6.35
N LEU A 442 7.73 20.57 6.23
CA LEU A 442 6.57 21.31 6.73
C LEU A 442 6.62 21.53 8.26
N LYS A 443 7.19 20.57 9.01
CA LYS A 443 7.30 20.65 10.48
C LYS A 443 8.49 21.46 10.95
N THR A 444 9.63 21.41 10.26
CA THR A 444 10.92 21.95 10.73
C THR A 444 11.39 23.21 10.02
N GLY A 445 10.97 23.40 8.76
CA GLY A 445 11.50 24.45 7.88
C GLY A 445 12.96 24.21 7.43
N ASP A 446 13.50 23.00 7.60
CA ASP A 446 14.86 22.67 7.17
C ASP A 446 14.87 22.34 5.67
N ARG A 447 15.47 23.22 4.87
CA ARG A 447 15.54 23.12 3.41
C ARG A 447 16.34 21.90 2.91
N ASN A 448 17.10 21.24 3.73
CA ASN A 448 17.79 20.01 3.34
C ASN A 448 16.78 18.92 2.93
N HIS A 449 15.62 18.87 3.59
CA HIS A 449 14.56 17.96 3.21
C HIS A 449 14.03 18.20 1.79
N LEU A 450 13.83 19.46 1.39
CA LEU A 450 13.46 19.79 0.02
C LEU A 450 14.57 19.45 -0.99
N HIS A 451 15.82 19.67 -0.60
CA HIS A 451 16.96 19.31 -1.46
C HIS A 451 17.02 17.81 -1.74
N HIS A 452 16.81 16.96 -0.71
CA HIS A 452 16.77 15.51 -0.87
C HIS A 452 15.68 15.07 -1.86
N ILE A 453 14.48 15.67 -1.76
CA ILE A 453 13.36 15.39 -2.67
C ILE A 453 13.68 15.81 -4.11
N ILE A 454 14.27 17.00 -4.30
CA ILE A 454 14.62 17.52 -5.63
C ILE A 454 15.66 16.61 -6.30
N VAL A 455 16.69 16.17 -5.56
CA VAL A 455 17.71 15.24 -6.06
C VAL A 455 17.09 13.89 -6.41
N TYR A 456 16.20 13.38 -5.55
CA TYR A 456 15.49 12.13 -5.79
C TYR A 456 14.68 12.18 -7.09
N ASN A 457 13.88 13.24 -7.29
CA ASN A 457 13.07 13.42 -8.49
C ASN A 457 13.93 13.60 -9.75
N GLU A 458 15.06 14.33 -9.64
CA GLU A 458 16.03 14.44 -10.75
C GLU A 458 16.59 13.06 -11.13
N ASP A 459 16.95 12.23 -10.16
CA ASP A 459 17.44 10.88 -10.39
C ASP A 459 16.37 10.00 -11.09
N ASP A 460 15.09 10.10 -10.70
CA ASP A 460 14.01 9.32 -11.31
C ASP A 460 13.79 9.69 -12.79
N VAL A 461 13.81 10.96 -13.14
CA VAL A 461 13.71 11.36 -14.56
C VAL A 461 14.96 10.98 -15.36
N ARG A 462 16.15 11.00 -14.76
CA ARG A 462 17.40 10.54 -15.41
C ARG A 462 17.41 9.02 -15.61
N ALA A 463 16.94 8.25 -14.62
CA ALA A 463 16.73 6.80 -14.74
C ALA A 463 15.77 6.47 -15.88
N THR A 464 14.73 7.27 -16.05
CA THR A 464 13.75 7.12 -17.13
C THR A 464 14.37 7.33 -18.52
N VAL A 465 15.37 8.24 -18.67
CA VAL A 465 16.17 8.37 -19.92
C VAL A 465 16.90 7.06 -20.23
N VAL A 466 17.58 6.48 -19.24
CA VAL A 466 18.35 5.23 -19.42
C VAL A 466 17.45 4.11 -19.94
N VAL A 467 16.25 3.98 -19.37
CA VAL A 467 15.28 2.98 -19.83
C VAL A 467 14.81 3.26 -21.26
N ARG A 468 14.51 4.52 -21.61
CA ARG A 468 14.09 4.89 -22.96
C ARG A 468 15.16 4.59 -23.99
N ASP A 469 16.41 4.96 -23.72
CA ASP A 469 17.54 4.78 -24.63
C ASP A 469 17.79 3.28 -24.86
N TRP A 470 17.78 2.47 -23.79
CA TRP A 470 17.87 1.02 -23.92
C TRP A 470 16.72 0.41 -24.75
N LEU A 471 15.49 0.91 -24.60
CA LEU A 471 14.36 0.45 -25.40
C LEU A 471 14.51 0.79 -26.89
N LEU A 472 15.15 1.89 -27.24
CA LEU A 472 15.43 2.26 -28.64
C LEU A 472 16.49 1.35 -29.29
N ASP A 473 17.37 0.77 -28.50
CA ASP A 473 18.43 -0.15 -28.96
C ASP A 473 17.92 -1.60 -29.08
N LEU A 474 16.69 -1.90 -28.63
CA LEU A 474 16.10 -3.22 -28.80
C LEU A 474 15.76 -3.51 -30.27
N PRO A 475 16.07 -4.74 -30.78
CA PRO A 475 15.84 -5.13 -32.16
C PRO A 475 14.37 -5.22 -32.56
#